data_97b693ee9ab846350ac026239fb6194e
#
_entry.id   97b693ee9ab846350ac026239fb6194e
#
_cell.length_a   1.000
_cell.length_b   1.000
_cell.length_c   1.000
_cell.angle_alpha   90.00
_cell.angle_beta   90.00
_cell.angle_gamma   90.00
#
_symmetry.space_group_name_H-M   'P 1'
#
loop_
_entity.id
_entity.type
_entity.pdbx_description
1 polymer ?
#
loop_
_entity_poly.entity_id
_entity_poly.type
_entity_poly.pdbx_seq_one_letter_code
_entity_poly.pdbx_strand_id
1 'polypeptide(L)'
;MQEVIFDFKEQDSKMFGKVRRPVADLVISNADKKALMPFYVDSGADLTLVPKSLGTFLDLKIAEDEITDIQGVGARQVPVILRKAKIRIGGKEIEVTIAWSLIEEVPLLLGRKDVFDNFEIIFKENKTIFRY
;
A
#
# COMPACT_ATOMS: atom_id res chain seq x y z
N MET A 1 12.32 17.82 -12.21
CA MET A 1 11.38 16.71 -11.92
C MET A 1 12.16 15.42 -11.75
N GLN A 2 11.82 14.66 -10.73
CA GLN A 2 12.49 13.40 -10.45
C GLN A 2 11.56 12.23 -10.78
N GLU A 3 12.18 11.09 -11.10
CA GLU A 3 11.45 9.86 -11.37
C GLU A 3 12.06 8.71 -10.61
N VAL A 4 11.22 7.78 -10.16
CA VAL A 4 11.63 6.46 -9.73
C VAL A 4 10.80 5.43 -10.48
N ILE A 5 11.46 4.39 -10.96
CA ILE A 5 10.86 3.38 -11.85
C ILE A 5 10.94 2.03 -11.19
N PHE A 6 9.81 1.33 -11.15
CA PHE A 6 9.72 -0.04 -10.66
C PHE A 6 9.21 -0.92 -11.80
N ASP A 7 9.94 -1.97 -12.10
CA ASP A 7 9.45 -2.96 -13.05
C ASP A 7 8.24 -3.69 -12.44
N PHE A 8 7.25 -4.02 -13.26
CA PHE A 8 6.16 -4.88 -12.83
C PHE A 8 6.73 -6.21 -12.36
N LYS A 9 6.11 -6.80 -11.36
CA LYS A 9 6.52 -8.11 -10.85
C LYS A 9 5.69 -9.21 -11.49
N GLU A 10 6.35 -10.32 -11.80
CA GLU A 10 5.69 -11.51 -12.30
C GLU A 10 4.97 -12.21 -11.16
N GLN A 11 3.72 -12.57 -11.38
CA GLN A 11 2.88 -13.27 -10.41
C GLN A 11 2.07 -14.35 -11.14
N ASP A 12 1.71 -15.40 -10.41
CA ASP A 12 0.88 -16.46 -10.96
C ASP A 12 -0.59 -16.05 -10.95
N SER A 13 -1.27 -16.35 -12.06
CA SER A 13 -2.71 -16.15 -12.20
C SER A 13 -3.35 -17.49 -12.55
N LYS A 14 -4.44 -17.81 -11.88
CA LYS A 14 -5.19 -19.05 -12.17
C LYS A 14 -5.72 -19.08 -13.60
N MET A 15 -6.08 -17.93 -14.13
CA MET A 15 -6.71 -17.83 -15.44
C MET A 15 -5.70 -17.67 -16.59
N PHE A 16 -4.62 -16.91 -16.36
CA PHE A 16 -3.69 -16.51 -17.41
C PHE A 16 -2.27 -17.06 -17.25
N GLY A 17 -2.02 -17.92 -16.26
CA GLY A 17 -0.68 -18.37 -15.94
C GLY A 17 0.14 -17.26 -15.32
N LYS A 18 1.30 -16.93 -15.91
CA LYS A 18 2.12 -15.84 -15.40
C LYS A 18 1.67 -14.49 -15.95
N VAL A 19 1.48 -13.54 -15.04
CA VAL A 19 1.11 -12.15 -15.39
C VAL A 19 2.08 -11.20 -14.72
N ARG A 20 2.20 -9.98 -15.29
CA ARG A 20 2.99 -8.91 -14.68
C ARG A 20 2.07 -7.89 -14.05
N ARG A 21 2.40 -7.46 -12.82
CA ARG A 21 1.56 -6.55 -12.04
C ARG A 21 2.35 -5.40 -11.45
N PRO A 22 1.69 -4.24 -11.24
CA PRO A 22 2.35 -3.03 -10.73
C PRO A 22 2.60 -3.14 -9.22
N VAL A 23 3.58 -3.93 -8.84
CA VAL A 23 4.02 -4.08 -7.44
C VAL A 23 5.36 -3.38 -7.29
N ALA A 24 5.42 -2.45 -6.34
CA ALA A 24 6.63 -1.68 -6.06
C ALA A 24 7.10 -1.95 -4.63
N ASP A 25 8.40 -2.20 -4.48
CA ASP A 25 9.01 -2.35 -3.15
C ASP A 25 9.25 -0.97 -2.55
N LEU A 26 8.51 -0.64 -1.51
CA LEU A 26 8.55 0.67 -0.87
C LEU A 26 8.85 0.50 0.62
N VAL A 27 9.48 1.51 1.22
CA VAL A 27 9.74 1.52 2.65
C VAL A 27 8.58 2.20 3.36
N ILE A 28 7.93 1.46 4.26
CA ILE A 28 6.96 2.01 5.18
C ILE A 28 7.58 2.07 6.58
N SER A 29 7.33 3.15 7.29
CA SER A 29 7.94 3.36 8.61
C SER A 29 6.98 4.04 9.58
N ASN A 30 7.25 3.79 10.86
CA ASN A 30 6.64 4.50 11.97
C ASN A 30 7.70 4.61 13.08
N ALA A 31 8.02 5.85 13.47
CA ALA A 31 9.12 6.12 14.40
C ALA A 31 10.41 5.46 13.91
N ASP A 32 11.02 4.58 14.71
CA ASP A 32 12.27 3.90 14.37
C ASP A 32 12.07 2.54 13.66
N LYS A 33 10.83 2.13 13.42
CA LYS A 33 10.53 0.87 12.75
C LYS A 33 10.36 1.10 11.26
N LYS A 34 10.99 0.27 10.44
CA LYS A 34 10.96 0.36 8.98
C LYS A 34 10.81 -1.03 8.39
N ALA A 35 10.08 -1.13 7.29
CA ALA A 35 9.95 -2.37 6.52
C ALA A 35 9.95 -2.04 5.02
N LEU A 36 10.70 -2.82 4.25
CA LEU A 36 10.64 -2.79 2.79
C LEU A 36 9.59 -3.81 2.35
N MET A 37 8.52 -3.35 1.73
CA MET A 37 7.35 -4.18 1.46
C MET A 37 6.87 -4.04 0.02
N PRO A 38 6.36 -5.14 -0.57
CA PRO A 38 5.84 -5.11 -1.94
C PRO A 38 4.40 -4.58 -1.95
N PHE A 39 4.24 -3.31 -2.29
CA PHE A 39 2.92 -2.68 -2.40
C PHE A 39 2.36 -2.86 -3.81
N TYR A 40 1.14 -3.36 -3.91
CA TYR A 40 0.39 -3.31 -5.16
C TYR A 40 -0.11 -1.88 -5.35
N VAL A 41 0.30 -1.21 -6.43
CA VAL A 41 -0.10 0.17 -6.71
C VAL A 41 -1.49 0.14 -7.32
N ASP A 42 -2.50 0.53 -6.54
CA ASP A 42 -3.91 0.32 -6.87
C ASP A 42 -4.67 1.65 -6.94
N SER A 43 -4.89 2.15 -8.17
CA SER A 43 -5.64 3.38 -8.39
C SER A 43 -7.13 3.24 -8.03
N GLY A 44 -7.62 2.02 -7.87
CA GLY A 44 -9.00 1.75 -7.46
C GLY A 44 -9.22 1.75 -5.95
N ALA A 45 -8.14 1.73 -5.16
CA ALA A 45 -8.25 1.75 -3.71
C ALA A 45 -8.23 3.18 -3.18
N ASP A 46 -9.20 3.53 -2.35
CA ASP A 46 -9.25 4.88 -1.72
C ASP A 46 -8.12 5.05 -0.71
N LEU A 47 -7.84 4.00 0.05
CA LEU A 47 -6.87 4.01 1.14
C LEU A 47 -5.78 2.99 0.89
N THR A 48 -4.59 3.29 1.39
CA THR A 48 -3.52 2.30 1.51
C THR A 48 -3.93 1.29 2.59
N LEU A 49 -3.88 0.01 2.24
CA LEU A 49 -4.31 -1.09 3.10
C LEU A 49 -3.11 -1.92 3.50
N VAL A 50 -2.95 -2.18 4.79
CA VAL A 50 -1.85 -2.99 5.30
C VAL A 50 -2.38 -4.12 6.17
N PRO A 51 -1.77 -5.32 6.10
CA PRO A 51 -2.18 -6.45 6.92
C PRO A 51 -1.83 -6.26 8.39
N LYS A 52 -2.45 -7.04 9.26
CA LYS A 52 -2.30 -6.91 10.71
C LYS A 52 -0.85 -6.99 11.15
N SER A 53 -0.11 -7.97 10.67
CA SER A 53 1.28 -8.20 11.09
C SER A 53 2.18 -7.01 10.82
N LEU A 54 1.97 -6.30 9.72
CA LEU A 54 2.78 -5.13 9.38
C LEU A 54 2.56 -3.99 10.37
N GLY A 55 1.29 -3.70 10.71
CA GLY A 55 1.00 -2.67 11.71
C GLY A 55 1.56 -3.03 13.08
N THR A 56 1.49 -4.30 13.46
CA THR A 56 2.08 -4.78 14.70
C THR A 56 3.60 -4.58 14.70
N PHE A 57 4.25 -4.93 13.60
CA PHE A 57 5.70 -4.72 13.45
C PHE A 57 6.07 -3.23 13.58
N LEU A 58 5.24 -2.35 13.05
CA LEU A 58 5.46 -0.90 13.10
C LEU A 58 5.08 -0.27 14.45
N ASP A 59 4.74 -1.08 15.43
CA ASP A 59 4.31 -0.64 16.77
C ASP A 59 3.07 0.25 16.77
N LEU A 60 2.18 0.06 15.80
CA LEU A 60 0.90 0.74 15.81
C LEU A 60 0.05 0.21 16.96
N LYS A 61 -0.75 1.08 17.57
CA LYS A 61 -1.55 0.73 18.75
C LYS A 61 -3.01 0.55 18.38
N ILE A 62 -3.62 -0.50 18.91
CA ILE A 62 -5.04 -0.77 18.74
C ILE A 62 -5.82 0.07 19.76
N ALA A 63 -6.86 0.73 19.26
CA ALA A 63 -7.86 1.40 20.09
C ALA A 63 -9.22 0.91 19.63
N GLU A 64 -9.93 0.17 20.49
CA GLU A 64 -11.17 -0.54 20.12
C GLU A 64 -12.26 0.42 19.64
N ASP A 65 -12.33 1.62 20.22
CA ASP A 65 -13.30 2.63 19.84
C ASP A 65 -13.02 3.28 18.48
N GLU A 66 -11.84 3.01 17.89
CA GLU A 66 -11.45 3.52 16.59
C GLU A 66 -11.62 2.48 15.47
N ILE A 67 -12.07 1.26 15.81
CA ILE A 67 -12.27 0.21 14.81
C ILE A 67 -13.46 0.56 13.93
N THR A 68 -13.27 0.51 12.62
CA THR A 68 -14.32 0.70 11.64
C THR A 68 -14.19 -0.36 10.55
N ASP A 69 -15.27 -0.62 9.83
CA ASP A 69 -15.25 -1.56 8.73
C ASP A 69 -15.12 -0.83 7.40
N ILE A 70 -14.31 -1.36 6.51
CA ILE A 70 -14.27 -0.91 5.12
C ILE A 70 -14.73 -2.04 4.20
N GLN A 71 -15.22 -1.65 3.01
CA GLN A 71 -15.65 -2.58 2.00
C GLN A 71 -14.46 -3.25 1.34
N GLY A 72 -14.38 -4.56 1.47
CA GLY A 72 -13.40 -5.36 0.74
C GLY A 72 -13.96 -5.91 -0.56
N VAL A 73 -13.17 -6.72 -1.24
CA VAL A 73 -13.60 -7.39 -2.47
C VAL A 73 -14.73 -8.37 -2.17
N GLY A 74 -15.76 -8.42 -3.03
CA GLY A 74 -16.86 -9.36 -2.89
C GLY A 74 -17.81 -9.04 -1.75
N ALA A 75 -18.03 -7.77 -1.44
CA ALA A 75 -18.90 -7.30 -0.35
C ALA A 75 -18.43 -7.73 1.05
N ARG A 76 -17.18 -8.16 1.16
CA ARG A 76 -16.58 -8.53 2.46
C ARG A 76 -16.27 -7.28 3.26
N GLN A 77 -16.62 -7.29 4.55
CA GLN A 77 -16.25 -6.23 5.47
C GLN A 77 -14.91 -6.54 6.11
N VAL A 78 -14.04 -5.54 6.16
CA VAL A 78 -12.70 -5.67 6.75
C VAL A 78 -12.59 -4.70 7.91
N PRO A 79 -12.36 -5.18 9.15
CA PRO A 79 -12.16 -4.28 10.29
C PRO A 79 -10.79 -3.64 10.21
N VAL A 80 -10.74 -2.32 10.30
CA VAL A 80 -9.50 -1.55 10.21
C VAL A 80 -9.45 -0.47 11.27
N ILE A 81 -8.23 0.00 11.53
CA ILE A 81 -7.99 1.23 12.29
C ILE A 81 -7.20 2.15 11.38
N LEU A 82 -7.61 3.42 11.30
CA LEU A 82 -6.85 4.41 10.54
C LEU A 82 -5.67 4.89 11.36
N ARG A 83 -4.49 4.88 10.74
CA ARG A 83 -3.25 5.33 11.38
C ARG A 83 -2.41 6.10 10.37
N LYS A 84 -1.49 6.90 10.86
CA LYS A 84 -0.51 7.59 10.04
C LYS A 84 0.78 6.77 10.00
N ALA A 85 1.36 6.67 8.82
CA ALA A 85 2.68 6.07 8.64
C ALA A 85 3.42 6.87 7.57
N LYS A 86 4.72 6.68 7.47
CA LYS A 86 5.51 7.30 6.42
C LYS A 86 5.83 6.27 5.36
N ILE A 87 5.75 6.69 4.10
CA ILE A 87 6.13 5.84 2.96
C ILE A 87 7.15 6.62 2.14
N ARG A 88 8.26 5.97 1.83
CA ARG A 88 9.30 6.54 0.99
C ARG A 88 9.18 5.98 -0.41
N ILE A 89 9.10 6.87 -1.38
CA ILE A 89 9.05 6.52 -2.80
C ILE A 89 10.16 7.30 -3.49
N GLY A 90 11.21 6.59 -3.90
CA GLY A 90 12.40 7.25 -4.40
C GLY A 90 13.06 8.10 -3.32
N GLY A 91 13.34 9.35 -3.63
CA GLY A 91 13.92 10.31 -2.67
C GLY A 91 12.88 11.05 -1.84
N LYS A 92 11.59 10.79 -2.03
CA LYS A 92 10.52 11.53 -1.36
C LYS A 92 9.83 10.67 -0.30
N GLU A 93 9.76 11.20 0.92
CA GLU A 93 9.03 10.58 2.02
C GLU A 93 7.75 11.37 2.27
N ILE A 94 6.62 10.67 2.34
CA ILE A 94 5.31 11.27 2.56
C ILE A 94 4.64 10.62 3.78
N GLU A 95 3.80 11.40 4.45
CA GLU A 95 2.94 10.88 5.51
C GLU A 95 1.63 10.43 4.88
N VAL A 96 1.23 9.20 5.17
CA VAL A 96 0.07 8.56 4.55
C VAL A 96 -0.88 8.07 5.63
N THR A 97 -2.17 8.35 5.45
CA THR A 97 -3.21 7.69 6.24
C THR A 97 -3.38 6.28 5.70
N ILE A 98 -3.15 5.30 6.54
CA ILE A 98 -3.31 3.89 6.17
C ILE A 98 -4.51 3.28 6.87
N ALA A 99 -5.12 2.30 6.22
CA ALA A 99 -6.11 1.42 6.82
C ALA A 99 -5.34 0.19 7.32
N TRP A 100 -5.12 0.12 8.62
CA TRP A 100 -4.46 -1.02 9.24
C TRP A 100 -5.49 -2.10 9.51
N SER A 101 -5.45 -3.19 8.76
CA SER A 101 -6.37 -4.29 8.91
C SER A 101 -6.12 -5.05 10.21
N LEU A 102 -7.19 -5.43 10.89
CA LEU A 102 -7.10 -6.27 12.08
C LEU A 102 -7.12 -7.76 11.73
N ILE A 103 -7.17 -8.08 10.45
CA ILE A 103 -6.99 -9.44 9.94
C ILE A 103 -5.77 -9.49 9.04
N GLU A 104 -5.17 -10.69 8.92
CA GLU A 104 -3.95 -10.86 8.13
C GLU A 104 -4.22 -11.03 6.63
N GLU A 105 -5.32 -11.67 6.28
CA GLU A 105 -5.62 -12.08 4.91
C GLU A 105 -6.19 -10.93 4.08
N VAL A 106 -5.39 -9.88 3.93
CA VAL A 106 -5.69 -8.74 3.05
C VAL A 106 -4.47 -8.46 2.19
N PRO A 107 -4.68 -7.95 0.97
CA PRO A 107 -3.55 -7.53 0.14
C PRO A 107 -2.91 -6.25 0.68
N LEU A 108 -1.63 -6.08 0.41
CA LEU A 108 -0.89 -4.86 0.71
C LEU A 108 -1.06 -3.91 -0.47
N LEU A 109 -1.91 -2.89 -0.31
CA LEU A 109 -2.29 -1.98 -1.40
C LEU A 109 -1.78 -0.57 -1.13
N LEU A 110 -1.21 0.06 -2.14
CA LEU A 110 -0.93 1.50 -2.14
C LEU A 110 -2.14 2.18 -2.77
N GLY A 111 -2.95 2.84 -1.95
CA GLY A 111 -4.17 3.52 -2.40
C GLY A 111 -3.94 4.99 -2.74
N ARG A 112 -5.04 5.69 -3.05
CA ARG A 112 -4.97 7.06 -3.55
C ARG A 112 -4.68 8.10 -2.49
N LYS A 113 -5.32 8.00 -1.33
CA LYS A 113 -5.25 9.06 -0.30
C LYS A 113 -3.81 9.33 0.13
N ASP A 114 -3.42 10.58 0.12
CA ASP A 114 -2.09 11.10 0.47
C ASP A 114 -0.96 10.66 -0.46
N VAL A 115 -1.22 9.77 -1.41
CA VAL A 115 -0.22 9.24 -2.33
C VAL A 115 -0.35 9.88 -3.71
N PHE A 116 -1.51 9.74 -4.34
CA PHE A 116 -1.70 10.19 -5.73
C PHE A 116 -1.68 11.71 -5.88
N ASP A 117 -1.88 12.45 -4.79
CA ASP A 117 -1.74 13.91 -4.80
C ASP A 117 -0.29 14.37 -4.78
N ASN A 118 0.63 13.49 -4.40
CA ASN A 118 2.05 13.82 -4.26
C ASN A 118 2.90 13.36 -5.44
N PHE A 119 2.33 12.54 -6.33
CA PHE A 119 3.07 11.94 -7.44
C PHE A 119 2.20 11.89 -8.70
N GLU A 120 2.83 12.09 -9.84
CA GLU A 120 2.28 11.58 -11.09
C GLU A 120 2.66 10.11 -11.19
N ILE A 121 1.68 9.24 -11.38
CA ILE A 121 1.91 7.79 -11.41
C ILE A 121 1.56 7.28 -12.80
N ILE A 122 2.51 6.64 -13.45
CA ILE A 122 2.38 6.18 -14.82
C ILE A 122 2.60 4.67 -14.87
N PHE A 123 1.67 3.96 -15.50
CA PHE A 123 1.82 2.54 -15.81
C PHE A 123 2.06 2.43 -17.32
N LYS A 124 3.25 2.00 -17.71
CA LYS A 124 3.61 1.91 -19.12
C LYS A 124 4.70 0.87 -19.33
N GLU A 125 4.52 0.03 -20.34
CA GLU A 125 5.54 -0.94 -20.75
C GLU A 125 6.02 -1.82 -19.59
N ASN A 126 5.08 -2.30 -18.77
CA ASN A 126 5.36 -3.11 -17.59
C ASN A 126 6.23 -2.40 -16.54
N LYS A 127 6.09 -1.08 -16.44
CA LYS A 127 6.78 -0.26 -15.43
C LYS A 127 5.79 0.63 -14.71
N THR A 128 6.03 0.82 -13.42
CA THR A 128 5.37 1.84 -12.60
C THR A 128 6.35 2.98 -12.41
N ILE A 129 5.98 4.17 -12.81
CA ILE A 129 6.81 5.36 -12.74
C ILE A 129 6.16 6.35 -11.80
N PHE A 130 6.90 6.80 -10.80
CA PHE A 130 6.49 7.87 -9.90
C PHE A 130 7.31 9.10 -10.24
N ARG A 131 6.63 10.21 -10.56
CA ARG A 131 7.28 11.51 -10.83
C ARG A 131 6.90 12.53 -9.77
N TYR A 132 7.89 13.32 -9.39
CA TYR A 132 7.69 14.37 -8.38
C TYR A 132 8.72 15.48 -8.48
#